data_72ec985240315f4c43061c8ae272cca3
#
_entry.id   72ec985240315f4c43061c8ae272cca3
#
_cell.length_a   1.000
_cell.length_b   1.000
_cell.length_c   1.000
_cell.angle_alpha   90.00
_cell.angle_beta   90.00
_cell.angle_gamma   90.00
#
_symmetry.space_group_name_H-M   'P 1'
#
loop_
_entity.id
_entity.type
_entity.pdbx_description
1 polymer ?
#
loop_
_entity_poly.entity_id
_entity_poly.type
_entity_poly.pdbx_seq_one_letter_code
_entity_poly.pdbx_strand_id
1 'polypeptide(L)'
;VQDRMLSEIMGRMTEDIILLETKLARRDMQVFKLQFAVGEFDMVVFDRAALCCQIYEIKHSNVTNPAQYRHLKDAEKRRQTEHRYGHIIKNAVLYRGATHMEGDIEYINIEEYLCSLA
;
A
#
# COMPACT_ATOMS: atom_id res chain seq x y z
N VAL A 1 13.89 -22.12 -8.90
CA VAL A 1 13.75 -21.13 -10.00
C VAL A 1 12.30 -20.95 -10.38
N GLN A 2 11.55 -22.03 -10.60
CA GLN A 2 10.14 -21.95 -10.94
C GLN A 2 9.29 -21.36 -9.81
N ASP A 3 9.56 -21.77 -8.58
CA ASP A 3 8.82 -21.27 -7.40
C ASP A 3 9.05 -19.77 -7.21
N ARG A 4 10.27 -19.31 -7.45
CA ARG A 4 10.60 -17.89 -7.36
C ARG A 4 9.87 -17.07 -8.41
N MET A 5 9.85 -17.55 -9.66
CA MET A 5 9.14 -16.89 -10.75
C MET A 5 7.64 -16.84 -10.46
N LEU A 6 7.08 -17.95 -9.99
CA LEU A 6 5.66 -18.02 -9.64
C LEU A 6 5.30 -17.03 -8.53
N SER A 7 6.14 -16.94 -7.49
CA SER A 7 5.93 -15.99 -6.39
C SER A 7 5.98 -14.54 -6.88
N GLU A 8 6.89 -14.20 -7.79
CA GLU A 8 6.96 -12.86 -8.35
C GLU A 8 5.73 -12.52 -9.19
N ILE A 9 5.27 -13.47 -10.01
CA ILE A 9 4.08 -13.29 -10.83
C ILE A 9 2.85 -13.10 -9.92
N MET A 10 2.69 -13.95 -8.93
CA MET A 10 1.54 -13.85 -8.01
C MET A 10 1.57 -12.58 -7.18
N GLY A 11 2.76 -12.11 -6.80
CA GLY A 11 2.91 -10.84 -6.11
C GLY A 11 2.43 -9.67 -6.96
N ARG A 12 2.79 -9.63 -8.24
CA ARG A 12 2.34 -8.59 -9.18
C ARG A 12 0.84 -8.66 -9.43
N MET A 13 0.29 -9.86 -9.60
CA MET A 13 -1.14 -10.05 -9.79
C MET A 13 -1.93 -9.59 -8.57
N THR A 14 -1.44 -9.90 -7.37
CA THR A 14 -2.05 -9.45 -6.12
C THR A 14 -2.07 -7.94 -6.03
N GLU A 15 -0.96 -7.29 -6.34
CA GLU A 15 -0.84 -5.84 -6.33
C GLU A 15 -1.80 -5.20 -7.34
N ASP A 16 -1.85 -5.74 -8.56
CA ASP A 16 -2.73 -5.23 -9.61
C ASP A 16 -4.21 -5.37 -9.22
N ILE A 17 -4.59 -6.49 -8.63
CA ILE A 17 -5.96 -6.71 -8.16
C ILE A 17 -6.33 -5.72 -7.07
N ILE A 18 -5.45 -5.50 -6.10
CA ILE A 18 -5.71 -4.56 -5.01
C ILE A 18 -5.89 -3.15 -5.55
N LEU A 19 -5.03 -2.71 -6.45
CA LEU A 19 -5.14 -1.39 -7.07
C LEU A 19 -6.46 -1.25 -7.84
N LEU A 20 -6.80 -2.25 -8.65
CA LEU A 20 -8.04 -2.23 -9.44
C LEU A 20 -9.28 -2.20 -8.54
N GLU A 21 -9.35 -3.09 -7.56
CA GLU A 21 -10.50 -3.16 -6.66
C GLU A 21 -10.66 -1.88 -5.84
N THR A 22 -9.55 -1.28 -5.42
CA THR A 22 -9.58 -0.02 -4.69
C THR A 22 -10.08 1.11 -5.59
N LYS A 23 -9.63 1.18 -6.83
CA LYS A 23 -10.12 2.18 -7.80
C LYS A 23 -11.61 2.06 -8.01
N LEU A 24 -12.11 0.85 -8.15
CA LEU A 24 -13.54 0.60 -8.38
C LEU A 24 -14.38 0.96 -7.15
N ALA A 25 -13.87 0.72 -5.96
CA ALA A 25 -14.56 1.00 -4.71
C ALA A 25 -14.49 2.47 -4.29
N ARG A 26 -13.41 3.16 -4.60
CA ARG A 26 -13.15 4.56 -4.22
C ARG A 26 -13.12 5.46 -5.45
N ARG A 27 -14.24 5.55 -6.16
CA ARG A 27 -14.33 6.29 -7.43
C ARG A 27 -14.16 7.79 -7.27
N ASP A 28 -14.41 8.32 -6.10
CA ASP A 28 -14.23 9.72 -5.75
C ASP A 28 -12.79 10.06 -5.35
N MET A 29 -11.93 9.07 -5.29
CA MET A 29 -10.52 9.22 -4.92
C MET A 29 -9.61 8.83 -6.07
N GLN A 30 -8.38 9.30 -6.03
CA GLN A 30 -7.35 8.88 -6.97
C GLN A 30 -6.53 7.76 -6.33
N VAL A 31 -6.35 6.66 -7.06
CA VAL A 31 -5.62 5.49 -6.60
C VAL A 31 -4.52 5.19 -7.60
N PHE A 32 -3.28 5.16 -7.14
CA PHE A 32 -2.13 5.01 -8.02
C PHE A 32 -0.89 4.51 -7.27
N LYS A 33 0.07 4.00 -8.03
CA LYS A 33 1.41 3.69 -7.53
C LYS A 33 2.24 4.97 -7.61
N LEU A 34 3.01 5.29 -6.57
CA LEU A 34 3.86 6.47 -6.55
C LEU A 34 5.33 6.06 -6.55
N GLN A 35 6.03 6.40 -7.62
CA GLN A 35 7.44 6.09 -7.78
C GLN A 35 8.33 7.26 -7.40
N PHE A 36 9.46 6.94 -6.76
CA PHE A 36 10.52 7.88 -6.40
C PHE A 36 11.79 7.54 -7.18
N ALA A 37 12.83 8.32 -7.02
CA ALA A 37 14.13 8.02 -7.62
C ALA A 37 14.64 6.65 -7.13
N VAL A 38 14.40 6.32 -5.86
CA VAL A 38 14.72 5.02 -5.29
C VAL A 38 13.49 4.53 -4.52
N GLY A 39 12.90 3.43 -4.98
CA GLY A 39 11.73 2.82 -4.33
C GLY A 39 10.41 3.46 -4.73
N GLU A 40 9.35 3.00 -4.09
CA GLU A 40 8.00 3.41 -4.42
C GLU A 40 7.07 3.19 -3.23
N PHE A 41 5.91 3.85 -3.24
CA PHE A 41 4.75 3.38 -2.50
C PHE A 41 3.89 2.56 -3.46
N ASP A 42 3.58 1.34 -3.08
CA ASP A 42 2.85 0.42 -3.96
C ASP A 42 1.45 0.91 -4.29
N MET A 43 0.83 1.64 -3.38
CA MET A 43 -0.46 2.26 -3.62
C MET A 43 -0.59 3.54 -2.79
N VAL A 44 -1.12 4.58 -3.41
CA VAL A 44 -1.55 5.80 -2.74
C VAL A 44 -3.03 5.98 -3.03
N VAL A 45 -3.80 6.29 -1.99
CA VAL A 45 -5.22 6.65 -2.13
C VAL A 45 -5.34 8.11 -1.73
N PHE A 46 -5.60 8.97 -2.71
CA PHE A 46 -5.62 10.42 -2.52
C PHE A 46 -7.06 10.94 -2.52
N ASP A 47 -7.45 11.57 -1.43
CA ASP A 47 -8.71 12.29 -1.30
C ASP A 47 -8.45 13.76 -1.61
N ARG A 48 -8.76 14.16 -2.84
CA ARG A 48 -8.50 15.51 -3.33
C ARG A 48 -9.33 16.56 -2.60
N ALA A 49 -10.56 16.21 -2.26
CA ALA A 49 -11.46 17.14 -1.58
C ALA A 49 -10.99 17.44 -0.15
N ALA A 50 -10.50 16.42 0.57
CA ALA A 50 -10.01 16.57 1.93
C ALA A 50 -8.52 16.95 2.01
N LEU A 51 -7.79 16.89 0.89
CA LEU A 51 -6.34 17.10 0.82
C LEU A 51 -5.58 16.19 1.80
N CYS A 52 -5.91 14.92 1.77
CA CYS A 52 -5.23 13.90 2.56
C CYS A 52 -5.03 12.64 1.74
N CYS A 53 -4.13 11.79 2.18
CA CYS A 53 -3.83 10.55 1.46
C CYS A 53 -3.49 9.41 2.40
N GLN A 54 -3.60 8.20 1.87
CA GLN A 54 -3.20 6.97 2.53
C GLN A 54 -2.08 6.35 1.70
N ILE A 55 -1.05 5.83 2.35
CA ILE A 55 0.08 5.20 1.67
C ILE A 55 0.19 3.74 2.08
N TYR A 56 0.45 2.88 1.10
CA TYR A 56 0.41 1.43 1.25
C TYR A 56 1.62 0.77 0.61
N GLU A 57 2.13 -0.26 1.29
CA GLU A 57 2.98 -1.29 0.69
C GLU A 57 2.17 -2.57 0.57
N ILE A 58 2.38 -3.30 -0.52
CA ILE A 58 1.67 -4.56 -0.78
C ILE A 58 2.70 -5.69 -0.86
N LYS A 59 2.57 -6.67 0.01
CA LYS A 59 3.53 -7.76 0.12
C LYS A 59 2.84 -9.12 0.00
N HIS A 60 3.38 -9.96 -0.87
CA HIS A 60 2.91 -11.35 -1.00
C HIS A 60 3.66 -12.23 0.02
N SER A 61 3.35 -12.01 1.30
CA SER A 61 4.00 -12.68 2.43
C SER A 61 3.01 -12.82 3.57
N ASN A 62 3.17 -13.86 4.39
CA ASN A 62 2.36 -14.05 5.59
C ASN A 62 3.16 -13.78 6.88
N VAL A 63 4.39 -13.31 6.75
CA VAL A 63 5.24 -12.95 7.90
C VAL A 63 5.61 -11.47 7.82
N THR A 64 5.92 -10.88 8.97
CA THR A 64 6.30 -9.47 9.06
C THR A 64 7.81 -9.31 9.21
N ASN A 65 8.34 -8.24 8.62
CA ASN A 65 9.70 -7.79 8.90
C ASN A 65 9.81 -6.29 8.62
N PRO A 66 10.78 -5.59 9.26
CA PRO A 66 10.89 -4.13 9.11
C PRO A 66 11.18 -3.65 7.70
N ALA A 67 11.76 -4.47 6.84
CA ALA A 67 12.04 -4.07 5.46
C ALA A 67 10.76 -3.78 4.67
N GLN A 68 9.63 -4.37 5.07
CA GLN A 68 8.35 -4.21 4.39
C GLN A 68 7.78 -2.80 4.47
N TYR A 69 8.12 -2.04 5.52
CA TYR A 69 7.60 -0.67 5.70
C TYR A 69 8.69 0.39 5.69
N ARG A 70 9.89 0.04 5.23
CA ARG A 70 11.01 0.97 5.18
C ARG A 70 10.68 2.25 4.41
N HIS A 71 10.04 2.13 3.24
CA HIS A 71 9.68 3.28 2.42
C HIS A 71 8.58 4.11 3.06
N LEU A 72 7.65 3.48 3.76
CA LEU A 72 6.56 4.18 4.46
C LEU A 72 7.08 5.09 5.57
N LYS A 73 8.25 4.78 6.15
CA LYS A 73 8.88 5.58 7.20
C LYS A 73 9.94 6.54 6.69
N ASP A 74 10.22 6.53 5.40
CA ASP A 74 11.23 7.41 4.82
C ASP A 74 10.74 8.86 4.86
N ALA A 75 11.43 9.70 5.63
CA ALA A 75 11.00 11.08 5.87
C ALA A 75 10.92 11.89 4.58
N GLU A 76 11.87 11.71 3.66
CA GLU A 76 11.89 12.47 2.41
C GLU A 76 10.77 12.06 1.47
N LYS A 77 10.51 10.75 1.35
CA LYS A 77 9.38 10.26 0.55
C LYS A 77 8.05 10.76 1.09
N ARG A 78 7.90 10.76 2.41
CA ARG A 78 6.70 11.28 3.07
C ARG A 78 6.54 12.77 2.81
N ARG A 79 7.61 13.54 2.92
CA ARG A 79 7.59 14.99 2.68
C ARG A 79 7.17 15.30 1.24
N GLN A 80 7.75 14.62 0.25
CA GLN A 80 7.40 14.79 -1.15
C GLN A 80 5.93 14.43 -1.41
N THR A 81 5.46 13.36 -0.79
CA THR A 81 4.08 12.91 -0.93
C THR A 81 3.11 13.93 -0.34
N GLU A 82 3.38 14.42 0.85
CA GLU A 82 2.50 15.40 1.51
C GLU A 82 2.49 16.73 0.77
N HIS A 83 3.59 17.11 0.14
CA HIS A 83 3.64 18.33 -0.66
C HIS A 83 2.67 18.27 -1.85
N ARG A 84 2.50 17.09 -2.46
CA ARG A 84 1.68 16.90 -3.66
C ARG A 84 0.27 16.42 -3.36
N TYR A 85 0.09 15.60 -2.32
CA TYR A 85 -1.16 14.85 -2.08
C TYR A 85 -1.75 15.11 -0.70
N GLY A 86 -1.23 16.08 0.03
CA GLY A 86 -1.77 16.45 1.32
C GLY A 86 -1.32 15.55 2.45
N HIS A 87 -1.96 15.70 3.59
CA HIS A 87 -1.55 15.03 4.82
C HIS A 87 -1.71 13.50 4.73
N ILE A 88 -0.68 12.77 5.11
CA ILE A 88 -0.72 11.30 5.19
C ILE A 88 -1.48 10.90 6.46
N ILE A 89 -2.64 10.27 6.30
CA ILE A 89 -3.51 9.89 7.41
C ILE A 89 -3.44 8.39 7.73
N LYS A 90 -2.80 7.60 6.86
CA LYS A 90 -2.72 6.15 7.06
C LYS A 90 -1.46 5.60 6.43
N ASN A 91 -0.76 4.73 7.18
CA ASN A 91 0.42 4.00 6.72
C ASN A 91 0.14 2.52 6.90
N ALA A 92 0.04 1.76 5.84
CA ALA A 92 -0.35 0.38 5.93
C ALA A 92 0.50 -0.54 5.06
N VAL A 93 0.69 -1.77 5.53
CA VAL A 93 1.22 -2.88 4.76
C VAL A 93 0.08 -3.87 4.57
N LEU A 94 -0.28 -4.12 3.33
CA LEU A 94 -1.25 -5.16 2.98
C LEU A 94 -0.45 -6.44 2.72
N TYR A 95 -0.79 -7.50 3.44
CA TYR A 95 -0.05 -8.76 3.37
C TYR A 95 -0.98 -9.94 3.64
N ARG A 96 -0.45 -11.15 3.70
CA ARG A 96 -1.28 -12.35 3.82
C ARG A 96 -1.46 -12.86 5.24
N GLY A 97 -0.82 -12.23 6.21
CA GLY A 97 -0.97 -12.59 7.62
C GLY A 97 -2.11 -11.86 8.31
N ALA A 98 -2.17 -11.99 9.63
CA ALA A 98 -3.24 -11.41 10.44
C ALA A 98 -3.11 -9.90 10.58
N THR A 99 -4.24 -9.22 10.59
CA THR A 99 -4.30 -7.77 10.80
C THR A 99 -3.84 -7.43 12.22
N HIS A 100 -2.91 -6.49 12.33
CA HIS A 100 -2.40 -6.00 13.62
C HIS A 100 -1.65 -4.68 13.43
N MET A 101 -1.24 -4.07 14.54
CA MET A 101 -0.42 -2.85 14.51
C MET A 101 1.02 -3.16 14.88
N GLU A 102 1.97 -2.53 14.17
CA GLU A 102 3.38 -2.47 14.57
C GLU A 102 3.78 -0.99 14.66
N GLY A 103 3.77 -0.45 15.88
CA GLY A 103 3.97 0.98 16.09
C GLY A 103 2.85 1.77 15.39
N ASP A 104 3.23 2.66 14.50
CA ASP A 104 2.30 3.48 13.72
C ASP A 104 1.96 2.87 12.34
N ILE A 105 2.46 1.67 12.06
CA ILE A 105 2.19 0.96 10.81
C ILE A 105 1.06 -0.04 11.04
N GLU A 106 0.01 0.06 10.22
CA GLU A 106 -1.05 -0.92 10.20
C GLU A 106 -0.69 -2.08 9.27
N TYR A 107 -0.65 -3.29 9.81
CA TYR A 107 -0.58 -4.50 9.00
C TYR A 107 -2.00 -4.98 8.77
N ILE A 108 -2.42 -5.08 7.53
CA ILE A 108 -3.80 -5.43 7.17
C ILE A 108 -3.78 -6.68 6.29
N ASN A 109 -4.56 -7.68 6.68
CA ASN A 109 -4.76 -8.87 5.88
C ASN A 109 -5.42 -8.50 4.55
N ILE A 110 -4.88 -8.99 3.43
CA ILE A 110 -5.35 -8.64 2.09
C ILE A 110 -6.83 -9.01 1.90
N GLU A 111 -7.25 -10.19 2.35
CA GLU A 111 -8.65 -10.60 2.21
C GLU A 111 -9.59 -9.70 3.00
N GLU A 112 -9.19 -9.35 4.22
CA GLU A 112 -9.97 -8.41 5.05
C GLU A 112 -10.05 -7.04 4.40
N TYR A 113 -8.94 -6.58 3.82
CA TYR A 113 -8.92 -5.31 3.11
C TYR A 113 -9.89 -5.32 1.92
N LEU A 114 -9.82 -6.36 1.09
CA LEU A 114 -10.69 -6.48 -0.08
C LEU A 114 -12.17 -6.57 0.33
N CYS A 115 -12.47 -7.30 1.40
CA CYS A 115 -13.83 -7.37 1.92
C CYS A 115 -14.32 -6.00 2.42
N SER A 116 -13.44 -5.18 2.97
CA SER A 116 -13.80 -3.84 3.45
C SER A 116 -14.19 -2.88 2.35
N LEU A 117 -13.82 -3.18 1.11
CA LEU A 117 -14.13 -2.34 -0.05
C LEU A 117 -15.54 -2.57 -0.59
N ALA A 118 -16.15 -3.67 -0.21
CA ALA A 118 -17.49 -4.05 -0.71
C ALA A 118 -18.61 -3.17 -0.17
#